data_f7084712103007d4ae31f977a431bc9b
#
_entry.id   f7084712103007d4ae31f977a431bc9b
#
_cell.length_a   1.000
_cell.length_b   1.000
_cell.length_c   1.000
_cell.angle_alpha   90.00
_cell.angle_beta   90.00
_cell.angle_gamma   90.00
#
_symmetry.space_group_name_H-M   'P 1'
#
loop_
_entity.id
_entity.type
_entity.pdbx_description
1 polymer ?
#
loop_
_entity_poly.entity_id
_entity_poly.type
_entity_poly.pdbx_seq_one_letter_code
_entity_poly.pdbx_strand_id
1 'polypeptide(L)'
;MFTLCHIQIVKTFGFSEVGTYLIQAPPYLVAYIFMLTLSWSSGRTGDHAFHIIGAILMCMVGAVIMISTLNPGARYFSVFLLCSGPFLGLNLQLAWETTVVPRPRTKRAALVAIANCVSSVTHWFSPYAFLRSQEPRYATGGGLMITGCGLTVFAALLLRWWAQRKNKQIDRREEQTGEVTTWRFAT
;
A
#
# COMPACT_ATOMS: atom_id res chain seq x y z
N MET A 1 9.63 -6.10 -1.70
CA MET A 1 8.81 -7.33 -1.83
C MET A 1 8.09 -7.42 -3.17
N PHE A 2 7.21 -6.48 -3.52
CA PHE A 2 6.41 -6.51 -4.75
C PHE A 2 7.22 -6.59 -6.04
N THR A 3 8.31 -5.83 -6.16
CA THR A 3 9.15 -5.80 -7.38
C THR A 3 9.75 -7.17 -7.72
N LEU A 4 10.18 -7.93 -6.72
CA LEU A 4 10.71 -9.28 -6.94
C LEU A 4 9.62 -10.25 -7.40
N CYS A 5 8.41 -10.14 -6.83
CA CYS A 5 7.27 -10.95 -7.21
C CYS A 5 6.92 -10.75 -8.71
N HIS A 6 6.87 -9.51 -9.19
CA HIS A 6 6.54 -9.22 -10.58
C HIS A 6 7.55 -9.81 -11.57
N ILE A 7 8.85 -9.68 -11.28
CA ILE A 7 9.91 -10.24 -12.13
C ILE A 7 9.78 -11.76 -12.21
N GLN A 8 9.52 -12.43 -11.08
CA GLN A 8 9.36 -13.89 -11.07
C GLN A 8 8.13 -14.33 -11.85
N ILE A 9 6.98 -13.64 -11.72
CA ILE A 9 5.76 -13.97 -12.45
C ILE A 9 5.97 -13.83 -13.96
N VAL A 10 6.59 -12.72 -14.42
CA VAL A 10 6.78 -12.47 -15.85
C VAL A 10 7.82 -13.42 -16.44
N LYS A 11 8.82 -13.86 -15.69
CA LYS A 11 9.76 -14.90 -16.14
C LYS A 11 9.09 -16.23 -16.45
N THR A 12 7.95 -16.54 -15.80
CA THR A 12 7.21 -17.79 -16.10
C THR A 12 6.55 -17.78 -17.49
N PHE A 13 6.51 -16.65 -18.19
CA PHE A 13 5.96 -16.54 -19.55
C PHE A 13 6.96 -16.96 -20.65
N GLY A 14 8.22 -17.25 -20.31
CA GLY A 14 9.21 -17.76 -21.25
C GLY A 14 9.79 -16.71 -22.20
N PHE A 15 9.67 -15.43 -21.92
CA PHE A 15 10.28 -14.35 -22.71
C PHE A 15 11.79 -14.23 -22.44
N SER A 16 12.52 -13.65 -23.41
CA SER A 16 13.90 -13.25 -23.19
C SER A 16 14.03 -12.24 -22.04
N GLU A 17 15.22 -12.08 -21.45
CA GLU A 17 15.41 -11.12 -20.34
C GLU A 17 14.97 -9.71 -20.71
N VAL A 18 15.35 -9.23 -21.91
CA VAL A 18 14.95 -7.91 -22.40
C VAL A 18 13.43 -7.83 -22.60
N GLY A 19 12.81 -8.87 -23.16
CA GLY A 19 11.34 -8.95 -23.32
C GLY A 19 10.62 -8.91 -21.98
N THR A 20 11.16 -9.56 -20.96
CA THR A 20 10.62 -9.55 -19.59
C THR A 20 10.59 -8.14 -18.98
N TYR A 21 11.63 -7.34 -19.19
CA TYR A 21 11.65 -5.95 -18.73
C TYR A 21 10.72 -5.04 -19.52
N LEU A 22 10.64 -5.22 -20.84
CA LEU A 22 9.75 -4.43 -21.70
C LEU A 22 8.27 -4.65 -21.35
N ILE A 23 7.87 -5.90 -21.11
CA ILE A 23 6.47 -6.23 -20.77
C ILE A 23 6.05 -5.74 -19.38
N GLN A 24 7.02 -5.40 -18.52
CA GLN A 24 6.75 -4.79 -17.22
C GLN A 24 6.52 -3.26 -17.30
N ALA A 25 6.99 -2.59 -18.34
CA ALA A 25 6.86 -1.14 -18.45
C ALA A 25 5.39 -0.65 -18.45
N PRO A 26 4.43 -1.25 -19.21
CA PRO A 26 3.04 -0.83 -19.19
C PRO A 26 2.36 -0.89 -17.79
N PRO A 27 2.49 -1.96 -16.99
CA PRO A 27 1.98 -2.00 -15.62
C PRO A 27 2.50 -0.87 -14.73
N TYR A 28 3.78 -0.52 -14.83
CA TYR A 28 4.34 0.58 -14.05
C TYR A 28 3.82 1.95 -14.49
N LEU A 29 3.65 2.18 -15.80
CA LEU A 29 3.05 3.42 -16.31
C LEU A 29 1.61 3.59 -15.81
N VAL A 30 0.80 2.53 -15.89
CA VAL A 30 -0.57 2.54 -15.37
C VAL A 30 -0.58 2.78 -13.87
N ALA A 31 0.28 2.10 -13.11
CA ALA A 31 0.42 2.30 -11.67
C ALA A 31 0.77 3.76 -11.32
N TYR A 32 1.66 4.39 -12.11
CA TYR A 32 2.02 5.79 -11.92
C TYR A 32 0.84 6.75 -12.15
N ILE A 33 0.07 6.54 -13.22
CA ILE A 33 -1.12 7.35 -13.51
C ILE A 33 -2.16 7.19 -12.39
N PHE A 34 -2.41 5.97 -11.94
CA PHE A 34 -3.30 5.70 -10.79
C PHE A 34 -2.80 6.37 -9.52
N MET A 35 -1.50 6.32 -9.25
CA MET A 35 -0.88 6.98 -8.10
C MET A 35 -1.14 8.49 -8.11
N LEU A 36 -0.94 9.16 -9.24
CA LEU A 36 -1.17 10.59 -9.37
C LEU A 36 -2.65 10.97 -9.17
N THR A 37 -3.54 10.26 -9.85
CA THR A 37 -4.98 10.56 -9.82
C THR A 37 -5.58 10.37 -8.43
N LEU A 38 -5.27 9.25 -7.78
CA LEU A 38 -5.80 8.94 -6.45
C LEU A 38 -5.11 9.74 -5.34
N SER A 39 -3.82 10.06 -5.48
CA SER A 39 -3.13 10.97 -4.56
C SER A 39 -3.73 12.38 -4.61
N TRP A 40 -4.03 12.87 -5.81
CA TRP A 40 -4.72 14.16 -5.99
C TRP A 40 -6.14 14.15 -5.41
N SER A 41 -6.91 13.07 -5.64
CA SER A 41 -8.24 12.86 -5.07
C SER A 41 -8.19 12.83 -3.53
N SER A 42 -7.26 12.07 -2.96
CA SER A 42 -7.06 11.96 -1.51
C SER A 42 -6.68 13.31 -0.87
N GLY A 43 -5.85 14.10 -1.55
CA GLY A 43 -5.50 15.44 -1.10
C GLY A 43 -6.68 16.43 -1.10
N ARG A 44 -7.64 16.25 -2.03
CA ARG A 44 -8.85 17.07 -2.07
C ARG A 44 -9.91 16.70 -1.04
N THR A 45 -10.08 15.39 -0.81
CA THR A 45 -11.10 14.88 0.12
C THR A 45 -10.65 14.92 1.57
N GLY A 46 -9.34 14.95 1.84
CA GLY A 46 -8.76 14.85 3.18
C GLY A 46 -8.90 13.46 3.83
N ASP A 47 -9.57 12.52 3.17
CA ASP A 47 -9.77 11.14 3.63
C ASP A 47 -8.71 10.21 3.06
N HIS A 48 -7.58 10.10 3.75
CA HIS A 48 -6.48 9.24 3.31
C HIS A 48 -6.76 7.76 3.53
N ALA A 49 -7.47 7.41 4.61
CA ALA A 49 -7.72 6.02 5.00
C ALA A 49 -8.52 5.25 3.94
N PHE A 50 -9.59 5.81 3.37
CA PHE A 50 -10.38 5.11 2.35
C PHE A 50 -9.61 4.87 1.06
N HIS A 51 -8.77 5.82 0.64
CA HIS A 51 -7.95 5.67 -0.54
C HIS A 51 -6.88 4.59 -0.35
N ILE A 52 -6.27 4.52 0.85
CA ILE A 52 -5.32 3.45 1.22
C ILE A 52 -6.03 2.09 1.21
N ILE A 53 -7.19 1.98 1.85
CA ILE A 53 -7.95 0.73 1.88
C ILE A 53 -8.32 0.28 0.47
N GLY A 54 -8.79 1.18 -0.39
CA GLY A 54 -9.11 0.87 -1.78
C GLY A 54 -7.89 0.35 -2.56
N ALA A 55 -6.72 1.00 -2.40
CA ALA A 55 -5.47 0.57 -3.02
C ALA A 55 -5.03 -0.83 -2.56
N ILE A 56 -5.13 -1.10 -1.26
CA ILE A 56 -4.75 -2.39 -0.68
C ILE A 56 -5.73 -3.50 -1.09
N LEU A 57 -7.02 -3.22 -1.14
CA LEU A 57 -8.02 -4.18 -1.64
C LEU A 57 -7.77 -4.54 -3.11
N MET A 58 -7.41 -3.56 -3.95
CA MET A 58 -7.03 -3.80 -5.34
C MET A 58 -5.80 -4.72 -5.44
N CYS A 59 -4.79 -4.50 -4.59
CA CYS A 59 -3.62 -5.38 -4.49
C CYS A 59 -4.03 -6.80 -4.05
N MET A 60 -4.92 -6.92 -3.07
CA MET A 60 -5.40 -8.21 -2.57
C MET A 60 -6.14 -9.00 -3.66
N VAL A 61 -7.00 -8.36 -4.44
CA VAL A 61 -7.66 -8.98 -5.60
C VAL A 61 -6.62 -9.47 -6.61
N GLY A 62 -5.60 -8.66 -6.92
CA GLY A 62 -4.50 -9.07 -7.79
C GLY A 62 -3.77 -10.32 -7.28
N ALA A 63 -3.48 -10.39 -5.97
CA ALA A 63 -2.84 -11.55 -5.35
C ALA A 63 -3.72 -12.81 -5.41
N VAL A 64 -5.03 -12.67 -5.19
CA VAL A 64 -5.99 -13.79 -5.30
C VAL A 64 -6.05 -14.32 -6.75
N ILE A 65 -6.14 -13.44 -7.75
CA ILE A 65 -6.13 -13.83 -9.16
C ILE A 65 -4.84 -14.58 -9.50
N MET A 66 -3.69 -14.09 -9.04
CA MET A 66 -2.38 -14.69 -9.28
C MET A 66 -2.31 -16.15 -8.78
N ILE A 67 -2.87 -16.44 -7.59
CA ILE A 67 -2.86 -17.78 -7.00
C ILE A 67 -3.89 -18.69 -7.68
N SER A 68 -5.08 -18.14 -8.01
CA SER A 68 -6.24 -18.91 -8.46
C SER A 68 -6.10 -19.43 -9.89
N THR A 69 -5.46 -18.63 -10.80
CA THR A 69 -5.43 -18.97 -12.22
C THR A 69 -4.00 -19.14 -12.75
N LEU A 70 -3.86 -20.08 -13.72
CA LEU A 70 -2.61 -20.29 -14.47
C LEU A 70 -2.68 -19.68 -15.88
N ASN A 71 -3.82 -19.09 -16.25
CA ASN A 71 -3.98 -18.45 -17.55
C ASN A 71 -3.03 -17.23 -17.66
N PRO A 72 -2.13 -17.16 -18.67
CA PRO A 72 -1.14 -16.07 -18.79
C PRO A 72 -1.77 -14.68 -18.86
N GLY A 73 -2.91 -14.53 -19.56
CA GLY A 73 -3.61 -13.25 -19.66
C GLY A 73 -4.15 -12.74 -18.32
N ALA A 74 -4.79 -13.62 -17.52
CA ALA A 74 -5.29 -13.26 -16.20
C ALA A 74 -4.14 -12.94 -15.23
N ARG A 75 -3.04 -13.68 -15.32
CA ARG A 75 -1.83 -13.42 -14.52
C ARG A 75 -1.18 -12.08 -14.91
N TYR A 76 -1.14 -11.75 -16.18
CA TYR A 76 -0.64 -10.45 -16.63
C TYR A 76 -1.53 -9.31 -16.13
N PHE A 77 -2.87 -9.48 -16.18
CA PHE A 77 -3.79 -8.51 -15.58
C PHE A 77 -3.57 -8.35 -14.07
N SER A 78 -3.31 -9.46 -13.36
CA SER A 78 -3.00 -9.38 -11.92
C SER A 78 -1.75 -8.56 -11.61
N VAL A 79 -0.76 -8.53 -12.51
CA VAL A 79 0.44 -7.69 -12.37
C VAL A 79 0.09 -6.20 -12.34
N PHE A 80 -0.88 -5.75 -13.14
CA PHE A 80 -1.35 -4.35 -13.09
C PHE A 80 -1.92 -3.99 -11.72
N LEU A 81 -2.74 -4.87 -11.14
CA LEU A 81 -3.34 -4.65 -9.82
C LEU A 81 -2.28 -4.70 -8.71
N LEU A 82 -1.35 -5.65 -8.81
CA LEU A 82 -0.25 -5.82 -7.86
C LEU A 82 0.75 -4.67 -7.90
N CYS A 83 0.97 -4.04 -9.07
CA CYS A 83 1.81 -2.85 -9.17
C CYS A 83 1.12 -1.62 -8.59
N SER A 84 -0.14 -1.39 -8.98
CA SER A 84 -0.85 -0.15 -8.65
C SER A 84 -1.11 0.00 -7.15
N GLY A 85 -1.50 -1.06 -6.46
CA GLY A 85 -1.87 -1.02 -5.04
C GLY A 85 -0.74 -0.54 -4.11
N PRO A 86 0.44 -1.19 -4.10
CA PRO A 86 1.53 -0.84 -3.18
C PRO A 86 2.15 0.53 -3.42
N PHE A 87 2.33 0.93 -4.70
CA PHE A 87 2.89 2.25 -5.00
C PHE A 87 1.99 3.37 -4.53
N LEU A 88 0.68 3.22 -4.72
CA LEU A 88 -0.31 4.15 -4.21
C LEU A 88 -0.35 4.13 -2.68
N GLY A 89 -0.38 2.95 -2.08
CA GLY A 89 -0.42 2.77 -0.63
C GLY A 89 0.75 3.45 0.08
N LEU A 90 1.98 3.28 -0.41
CA LEU A 90 3.17 3.91 0.15
C LEU A 90 3.10 5.44 0.14
N ASN A 91 2.69 6.04 -0.98
CA ASN A 91 2.60 7.50 -1.07
C ASN A 91 1.53 8.08 -0.15
N LEU A 92 0.36 7.46 -0.11
CA LEU A 92 -0.73 7.89 0.76
C LEU A 92 -0.41 7.67 2.24
N GLN A 93 0.29 6.58 2.58
CA GLN A 93 0.74 6.33 3.94
C GLN A 93 1.71 7.40 4.42
N LEU A 94 2.72 7.76 3.61
CA LEU A 94 3.66 8.83 3.93
C LEU A 94 2.95 10.19 4.10
N ALA A 95 2.00 10.50 3.22
CA ALA A 95 1.18 11.70 3.34
C ALA A 95 0.38 11.69 4.66
N TRP A 96 -0.27 10.58 4.98
CA TRP A 96 -1.06 10.45 6.21
C TRP A 96 -0.22 10.51 7.47
N GLU A 97 0.94 9.83 7.52
CA GLU A 97 1.88 9.90 8.65
C GLU A 97 2.32 11.35 8.94
N THR A 98 2.54 12.14 7.89
CA THR A 98 2.93 13.55 8.06
C THR A 98 1.80 14.45 8.55
N THR A 99 0.55 14.07 8.34
CA THR A 99 -0.63 14.81 8.82
C THR A 99 -1.06 14.41 10.22
N VAL A 100 -0.89 13.15 10.62
CA VAL A 100 -1.23 12.64 11.96
C VAL A 100 -0.33 13.26 13.05
N VAL A 101 0.94 13.57 12.74
CA VAL A 101 1.87 14.21 13.69
C VAL A 101 2.35 15.56 13.15
N PRO A 102 1.53 16.63 13.27
CA PRO A 102 1.86 17.92 12.67
C PRO A 102 3.00 18.65 13.38
N ARG A 103 3.19 18.46 14.70
CA ARG A 103 4.21 19.14 15.52
C ARG A 103 4.72 18.26 16.67
N PRO A 104 6.00 18.41 17.12
CA PRO A 104 7.10 19.16 16.46
C PRO A 104 7.65 18.40 15.23
N ARG A 105 8.36 19.10 14.34
CA ARG A 105 8.97 18.53 13.12
C ARG A 105 9.85 17.32 13.39
N THR A 106 10.56 17.34 14.53
CA THR A 106 11.45 16.24 14.96
C THR A 106 10.68 14.92 15.19
N LYS A 107 9.50 14.99 15.84
CA LYS A 107 8.67 13.79 16.04
C LYS A 107 8.18 13.20 14.73
N ARG A 108 7.79 14.06 13.77
CA ARG A 108 7.39 13.62 12.42
C ARG A 108 8.53 12.95 11.66
N ALA A 109 9.72 13.55 11.69
CA ALA A 109 10.90 12.96 11.05
C ALA A 109 11.26 11.60 11.67
N ALA A 110 11.22 11.48 13.01
CA ALA A 110 11.46 10.23 13.71
C ALA A 110 10.42 9.15 13.36
N LEU A 111 9.13 9.52 13.29
CA LEU A 111 8.06 8.58 12.89
C LEU A 111 8.31 8.02 11.48
N VAL A 112 8.56 8.88 10.50
CA VAL A 112 8.84 8.46 9.12
C VAL A 112 10.11 7.60 9.05
N ALA A 113 11.16 7.95 9.78
CA ALA A 113 12.39 7.17 9.81
C ALA A 113 12.16 5.76 10.41
N ILE A 114 11.45 5.64 11.52
CA ILE A 114 11.12 4.37 12.16
C ILE A 114 10.24 3.51 11.23
N ALA A 115 9.20 4.11 10.62
CA ALA A 115 8.33 3.41 9.69
C ALA A 115 9.11 2.85 8.48
N ASN A 116 10.02 3.64 7.90
CA ASN A 116 10.89 3.18 6.82
C ASN A 116 11.85 2.07 7.25
N CYS A 117 12.44 2.16 8.45
CA CYS A 117 13.31 1.10 8.98
C CYS A 117 12.53 -0.21 9.15
N VAL A 118 11.36 -0.19 9.77
CA VAL A 118 10.50 -1.37 9.95
C VAL A 118 10.08 -1.94 8.60
N SER A 119 9.69 -1.09 7.66
CA SER A 119 9.35 -1.50 6.29
C SER A 119 10.53 -2.19 5.59
N SER A 120 11.75 -1.71 5.78
CA SER A 120 12.95 -2.27 5.16
C SER A 120 13.28 -3.68 5.66
N VAL A 121 12.92 -4.03 6.89
CA VAL A 121 13.10 -5.40 7.42
C VAL A 121 12.34 -6.44 6.59
N THR A 122 11.20 -6.08 6.01
CA THR A 122 10.41 -6.99 5.17
C THR A 122 11.16 -7.40 3.89
N HIS A 123 12.12 -6.60 3.42
CA HIS A 123 12.92 -6.92 2.24
C HIS A 123 13.86 -8.11 2.49
N TRP A 124 14.27 -8.36 3.71
CA TRP A 124 15.14 -9.47 4.08
C TRP A 124 14.42 -10.83 4.02
N PHE A 125 13.13 -10.85 4.37
CA PHE A 125 12.32 -12.07 4.34
C PHE A 125 11.66 -12.32 2.98
N SER A 126 11.55 -11.29 2.14
CA SER A 126 10.87 -11.37 0.84
C SER A 126 11.40 -12.46 -0.10
N PRO A 127 12.72 -12.67 -0.28
CA PRO A 127 13.22 -13.72 -1.15
C PRO A 127 12.81 -15.13 -0.72
N TYR A 128 12.67 -15.36 0.58
CA TYR A 128 12.24 -16.66 1.13
C TYR A 128 10.76 -16.97 0.92
N ALA A 129 9.94 -15.94 0.67
CA ALA A 129 8.52 -16.11 0.37
C ALA A 129 8.25 -16.56 -1.08
N PHE A 130 9.20 -16.29 -2.00
CA PHE A 130 9.08 -16.60 -3.43
C PHE A 130 10.15 -17.60 -3.89
N LEU A 131 10.18 -18.77 -3.26
CA LEU A 131 11.08 -19.85 -3.62
C LEU A 131 10.68 -20.46 -4.97
N ARG A 132 11.67 -20.75 -5.83
CA ARG A 132 11.47 -21.43 -7.12
C ARG A 132 10.76 -22.78 -7.01
N SER A 133 10.90 -23.46 -5.88
CA SER A 133 10.24 -24.75 -5.62
C SER A 133 8.70 -24.67 -5.60
N GLN A 134 8.14 -23.45 -5.53
CA GLN A 134 6.68 -23.22 -5.51
C GLN A 134 6.12 -22.71 -6.84
N GLU A 135 6.94 -22.70 -7.88
CA GLU A 135 6.47 -22.42 -9.25
C GLU A 135 5.41 -23.46 -9.68
N PRO A 136 4.39 -23.07 -10.42
CA PRO A 136 4.07 -21.73 -10.95
C PRO A 136 3.15 -20.89 -10.08
N ARG A 137 2.61 -21.39 -8.96
CA ARG A 137 1.53 -20.74 -8.19
C ARG A 137 2.02 -19.78 -7.11
N TYR A 138 3.24 -19.93 -6.59
CA TYR A 138 3.79 -19.14 -5.48
C TYR A 138 2.79 -18.92 -4.31
N ALA A 139 2.13 -20.01 -3.88
CA ALA A 139 1.05 -19.94 -2.91
C ALA A 139 1.47 -19.33 -1.57
N THR A 140 2.68 -19.62 -1.10
CA THR A 140 3.21 -19.05 0.16
C THR A 140 3.43 -17.54 0.04
N GLY A 141 4.03 -17.09 -1.07
CA GLY A 141 4.25 -15.67 -1.34
C GLY A 141 2.95 -14.88 -1.44
N GLY A 142 1.99 -15.41 -2.21
CA GLY A 142 0.67 -14.80 -2.34
C GLY A 142 -0.13 -14.83 -1.04
N GLY A 143 -0.08 -15.90 -0.26
CA GLY A 143 -0.71 -15.98 1.07
C GLY A 143 -0.13 -14.96 2.05
N LEU A 144 1.20 -14.79 2.07
CA LEU A 144 1.85 -13.75 2.86
C LEU A 144 1.45 -12.33 2.43
N MET A 145 1.30 -12.11 1.12
CA MET A 145 0.81 -10.82 0.59
C MET A 145 -0.62 -10.53 1.05
N ILE A 146 -1.53 -11.51 0.94
CA ILE A 146 -2.93 -11.35 1.36
C ILE A 146 -3.01 -11.07 2.87
N THR A 147 -2.23 -11.79 3.67
CA THR A 147 -2.17 -11.57 5.13
C THR A 147 -1.64 -10.17 5.45
N GLY A 148 -0.57 -9.73 4.78
CA GLY A 148 -0.02 -8.39 4.93
C GLY A 148 -1.01 -7.29 4.54
N CYS A 149 -1.73 -7.47 3.43
CA CYS A 149 -2.80 -6.56 3.01
C CYS A 149 -3.93 -6.49 4.05
N GLY A 150 -4.37 -7.64 4.58
CA GLY A 150 -5.39 -7.68 5.63
C GLY A 150 -4.97 -6.95 6.89
N LEU A 151 -3.73 -7.14 7.34
CA LEU A 151 -3.15 -6.45 8.48
C LEU A 151 -3.09 -4.92 8.25
N THR A 152 -2.73 -4.49 7.05
CA THR A 152 -2.67 -3.07 6.68
C THR A 152 -4.06 -2.44 6.69
N VAL A 153 -5.07 -3.11 6.13
CA VAL A 153 -6.46 -2.65 6.17
C VAL A 153 -6.95 -2.52 7.62
N PHE A 154 -6.69 -3.53 8.44
CA PHE A 154 -7.05 -3.51 9.85
C PHE A 154 -6.39 -2.36 10.62
N ALA A 155 -5.09 -2.15 10.42
CA ALA A 155 -4.35 -1.05 11.04
C ALA A 155 -4.87 0.32 10.57
N ALA A 156 -5.19 0.49 9.28
CA ALA A 156 -5.75 1.72 8.72
C ALA A 156 -7.12 2.04 9.34
N LEU A 157 -7.99 1.03 9.50
CA LEU A 157 -9.29 1.20 10.15
C LEU A 157 -9.16 1.58 11.64
N LEU A 158 -8.23 0.94 12.36
CA LEU A 158 -7.95 1.26 13.75
C LEU A 158 -7.44 2.70 13.92
N LEU A 159 -6.50 3.12 13.06
CA LEU A 159 -5.95 4.47 13.10
C LEU A 159 -7.03 5.51 12.78
N ARG A 160 -7.86 5.23 11.76
CA ARG A 160 -9.00 6.10 11.43
C ARG A 160 -9.97 6.23 12.60
N TRP A 161 -10.36 5.13 13.20
CA TRP A 161 -11.26 5.13 14.35
C TRP A 161 -10.67 5.92 15.54
N TRP A 162 -9.37 5.76 15.81
CA TRP A 162 -8.66 6.50 16.83
C TRP A 162 -8.64 8.00 16.51
N ALA A 163 -8.33 8.38 15.27
CA ALA A 163 -8.30 9.76 14.81
C ALA A 163 -9.69 10.44 14.97
N GLN A 164 -10.75 9.73 14.54
CA GLN A 164 -12.12 10.22 14.72
C GLN A 164 -12.51 10.41 16.18
N ARG A 165 -12.12 9.48 17.06
CA ARG A 165 -12.36 9.63 18.51
C ARG A 165 -11.62 10.82 19.09
N LYS A 166 -10.37 11.03 18.65
CA LYS A 166 -9.59 12.19 19.09
C LYS A 166 -10.19 13.51 18.59
N ASN A 167 -10.62 13.57 17.36
CA ASN A 167 -11.30 14.75 16.83
C ASN A 167 -12.56 15.07 17.63
N LYS A 168 -13.42 14.08 17.93
CA LYS A 168 -14.58 14.26 18.79
C LYS A 168 -14.24 14.75 20.21
N GLN A 169 -13.09 14.32 20.75
CA GLN A 169 -12.63 14.84 22.06
C GLN A 169 -12.18 16.30 21.97
N ILE A 170 -11.57 16.70 20.87
CA ILE A 170 -11.19 18.09 20.60
C ILE A 170 -12.47 18.95 20.49
N ASP A 171 -13.45 18.52 19.71
CA ASP A 171 -14.72 19.23 19.55
C ASP A 171 -15.41 19.50 20.90
N ARG A 172 -15.49 18.48 21.75
CA ARG A 172 -16.07 18.61 23.11
C ARG A 172 -15.30 19.57 24.01
N ARG A 173 -13.97 19.63 23.88
CA ARG A 173 -13.14 20.57 24.64
C ARG A 173 -13.35 22.02 24.14
N GLU A 174 -13.44 22.20 22.85
CA GLU A 174 -13.73 23.51 22.25
C GLU A 174 -15.10 24.05 22.74
N GLU A 175 -16.11 23.18 22.80
CA GLU A 175 -17.42 23.53 23.35
C GLU A 175 -17.37 23.95 24.83
N GLN A 176 -16.48 23.35 25.61
CA GLN A 176 -16.36 23.62 27.06
C GLN A 176 -15.47 24.83 27.38
N THR A 177 -14.40 25.04 26.62
CA THR A 177 -13.38 26.07 26.91
C THR A 177 -13.51 27.32 26.05
N GLY A 178 -14.26 27.26 24.93
CA GLY A 178 -14.37 28.37 23.96
C GLY A 178 -13.08 28.62 23.15
N GLU A 179 -12.02 27.81 23.37
CA GLU A 179 -10.75 27.92 22.64
C GLU A 179 -10.79 27.06 21.39
N VAL A 180 -10.61 27.66 20.22
CA VAL A 180 -10.59 26.97 18.92
C VAL A 180 -9.22 26.36 18.68
N THR A 181 -9.14 25.04 18.55
CA THR A 181 -7.91 24.31 18.20
C THR A 181 -7.66 24.40 16.69
N THR A 182 -6.51 24.91 16.30
CA THR A 182 -6.15 25.18 14.88
C THR A 182 -5.79 23.94 14.06
N TRP A 183 -5.82 22.75 14.63
CA TRP A 183 -5.43 21.53 13.92
C TRP A 183 -6.35 20.34 14.27
N ARG A 184 -6.58 19.46 13.28
CA ARG A 184 -7.34 18.22 13.43
C ARG A 184 -6.57 17.06 12.82
N PHE A 185 -6.83 15.85 13.32
CA PHE A 185 -6.27 14.65 12.73
C PHE A 185 -6.95 14.35 11.40
N ALA A 186 -6.17 14.11 10.33
CA ALA A 186 -6.69 13.63 9.06
C ALA A 186 -7.21 12.19 9.21
N THR A 187 -8.38 11.89 8.66
CA THR A 187 -9.03 10.57 8.74
C THR A 187 -8.87 9.75 7.48
#